data_89d26cab497d1677c72f5fb30159ed2c
#
_entry.id   89d26cab497d1677c72f5fb30159ed2c
#
_cell.length_a   1.000
_cell.length_b   1.000
_cell.length_c   1.000
_cell.angle_alpha   90.00
_cell.angle_beta   90.00
_cell.angle_gamma   90.00
#
_symmetry.space_group_name_H-M   'P 1'
#
loop_
_entity.id
_entity.type
_entity.pdbx_description
1 polymer ?
#
loop_
_entity_poly.entity_id
_entity_poly.type
_entity_poly.pdbx_seq_one_letter_code
_entity_poly.pdbx_strand_id
1 'polypeptide(L)'
;LKGVDEKGFVFYTNYESRKGQELAANPQVVLVFWWAQLERQVRIEGRVEKVSDQETLTYFHSRPRASQIGAWVSEQSRVIPNREVLEKRLEDLEQQYQDQTIPRPPHWGGYRVIPAAIEFWQGRPSRLHDRLLYRMENNTWQIERLSP
;
A
#
# COMPACT_ATOMS: atom_id res chain seq x y z
N LEU A 1 0.44 0.73 4.93
CA LEU A 1 -0.41 -0.42 5.21
C LEU A 1 -1.73 0.04 5.79
N LYS A 2 -2.86 -0.56 5.36
CA LYS A 2 -4.21 -0.18 5.79
C LYS A 2 -5.02 -1.34 6.35
N GLY A 3 -4.61 -2.56 6.06
CA GLY A 3 -5.20 -3.76 6.61
C GLY A 3 -4.25 -4.94 6.56
N VAL A 4 -4.44 -5.87 7.49
CA VAL A 4 -3.80 -7.18 7.50
C VAL A 4 -4.88 -8.18 7.88
N ASP A 5 -5.02 -9.24 7.12
CA ASP A 5 -5.91 -10.35 7.40
C ASP A 5 -5.24 -11.68 7.02
N GLU A 6 -5.96 -12.78 7.12
CA GLU A 6 -5.48 -14.12 6.78
C GLU A 6 -5.03 -14.26 5.31
N LYS A 7 -5.51 -13.36 4.43
CA LYS A 7 -5.19 -13.36 3.00
C LYS A 7 -3.97 -12.52 2.66
N GLY A 8 -3.54 -11.61 3.55
CA GLY A 8 -2.34 -10.80 3.34
C GLY A 8 -2.47 -9.34 3.76
N PHE A 9 -1.72 -8.47 3.07
CA PHE A 9 -1.46 -7.09 3.45
C PHE A 9 -2.08 -6.12 2.47
N VAL A 10 -3.00 -5.26 2.93
CA VAL A 10 -3.78 -4.36 2.07
C VAL A 10 -3.24 -2.94 2.12
N PHE A 11 -3.08 -2.32 0.94
CA PHE A 11 -2.81 -0.90 0.78
C PHE A 11 -3.64 -0.31 -0.37
N TYR A 12 -3.80 1.01 -0.37
CA TYR A 12 -4.59 1.71 -1.39
C TYR A 12 -3.74 2.76 -2.09
N THR A 13 -3.96 2.93 -3.39
CA THR A 13 -3.20 3.86 -4.22
C THR A 13 -4.00 4.25 -5.48
N ASN A 14 -3.47 5.20 -6.24
CA ASN A 14 -3.92 5.47 -7.60
C ASN A 14 -3.30 4.41 -8.54
N TYR A 15 -4.15 3.71 -9.29
CA TYR A 15 -3.74 2.66 -10.24
C TYR A 15 -2.94 3.21 -11.44
N GLU A 16 -3.13 4.48 -11.77
CA GLU A 16 -2.43 5.17 -12.86
C GLU A 16 -1.12 5.84 -12.40
N SER A 17 -0.82 5.79 -11.08
CA SER A 17 0.48 6.24 -10.58
C SER A 17 1.62 5.37 -11.13
N ARG A 18 2.86 5.88 -11.08
CA ARG A 18 4.05 5.11 -11.45
C ARG A 18 4.05 3.73 -10.78
N LYS A 19 3.82 3.67 -9.48
CA LYS A 19 3.69 2.41 -8.73
C LYS A 19 2.54 1.54 -9.26
N GLY A 20 1.37 2.11 -9.56
CA GLY A 20 0.24 1.37 -10.10
C GLY A 20 0.54 0.73 -11.46
N GLN A 21 1.24 1.47 -12.33
CA GLN A 21 1.69 0.97 -13.64
C GLN A 21 2.75 -0.14 -13.49
N GLU A 22 3.73 0.04 -12.59
CA GLU A 22 4.76 -0.95 -12.29
C GLU A 22 4.12 -2.25 -11.76
N LEU A 23 3.13 -2.17 -10.86
CA LEU A 23 2.39 -3.31 -10.32
C LEU A 23 1.53 -4.02 -11.39
N ALA A 24 0.99 -3.29 -12.34
CA ALA A 24 0.25 -3.86 -13.45
C ALA A 24 1.15 -4.64 -14.41
N ALA A 25 2.38 -4.17 -14.62
CA ALA A 25 3.38 -4.81 -15.48
C ALA A 25 4.07 -5.99 -14.77
N ASN A 26 4.34 -5.88 -13.48
CA ASN A 26 4.96 -6.92 -12.66
C ASN A 26 4.29 -6.96 -11.27
N PRO A 27 3.51 -8.00 -10.97
CA PRO A 27 2.80 -8.09 -9.71
C PRO A 27 3.69 -8.56 -8.53
N GLN A 28 4.96 -8.85 -8.73
CA GLN A 28 5.87 -9.24 -7.66
C GLN A 28 6.33 -8.02 -6.88
N VAL A 29 6.22 -8.07 -5.55
CA VAL A 29 6.49 -6.95 -4.67
C VAL A 29 7.21 -7.35 -3.40
N VAL A 30 7.83 -6.34 -2.80
CA VAL A 30 8.35 -6.42 -1.45
C VAL A 30 7.77 -5.24 -0.65
N LEU A 31 7.17 -5.53 0.51
CA LEU A 31 6.89 -4.53 1.53
C LEU A 31 8.03 -4.53 2.54
N VAL A 32 8.51 -3.35 2.91
CA VAL A 32 9.55 -3.19 3.93
C VAL A 32 9.04 -2.26 5.02
N PHE A 33 9.14 -2.72 6.26
CA PHE A 33 8.84 -1.94 7.46
C PHE A 33 10.11 -1.83 8.28
N TRP A 34 10.46 -0.61 8.69
CA TRP A 34 11.65 -0.33 9.47
C TRP A 34 11.33 0.48 10.73
N TRP A 35 11.77 -0.01 11.87
CA TRP A 35 11.69 0.65 13.16
C TRP A 35 13.10 0.94 13.66
N ALA A 36 13.61 2.13 13.36
CA ALA A 36 14.99 2.52 13.64
C ALA A 36 15.36 2.37 15.14
N GLN A 37 14.48 2.86 16.03
CA GLN A 37 14.72 2.83 17.48
C GLN A 37 14.77 1.41 18.05
N LEU A 38 14.14 0.46 17.38
CA LEU A 38 14.14 -0.94 17.78
C LEU A 38 15.16 -1.78 17.01
N GLU A 39 15.83 -1.18 16.02
CA GLU A 39 16.69 -1.90 15.06
C GLU A 39 16.00 -3.14 14.49
N ARG A 40 14.73 -2.97 14.08
CA ARG A 40 13.90 -4.06 13.53
C ARG A 40 13.46 -3.76 12.13
N GLN A 41 13.45 -4.81 11.31
CA GLN A 41 12.86 -4.78 9.98
C GLN A 41 11.95 -5.98 9.78
N VAL A 42 10.83 -5.75 9.08
CA VAL A 42 10.01 -6.82 8.52
C VAL A 42 9.99 -6.62 7.01
N ARG A 43 10.32 -7.67 6.27
CA ARG A 43 10.33 -7.70 4.81
C ARG A 43 9.37 -8.78 4.33
N ILE A 44 8.39 -8.39 3.54
CA ILE A 44 7.33 -9.26 3.05
C ILE A 44 7.43 -9.34 1.54
N GLU A 45 7.74 -10.50 1.02
CA GLU A 45 7.78 -10.80 -0.41
C GLU A 45 6.49 -11.48 -0.84
N GLY A 46 5.96 -11.11 -1.96
CA GLY A 46 4.73 -11.72 -2.45
C GLY A 46 4.26 -11.14 -3.76
N ARG A 47 3.05 -11.50 -4.12
CA ARG A 47 2.37 -11.03 -5.32
C ARG A 47 1.19 -10.15 -4.95
N VAL A 48 0.97 -9.07 -5.71
CA VAL A 48 -0.23 -8.26 -5.55
C VAL A 48 -1.38 -8.74 -6.42
N GLU A 49 -2.57 -8.57 -5.90
CA GLU A 49 -3.83 -8.58 -6.65
C GLU A 49 -4.68 -7.39 -6.23
N LYS A 50 -5.59 -6.96 -7.09
CA LYS A 50 -6.55 -5.92 -6.71
C LYS A 50 -7.56 -6.50 -5.72
N VAL A 51 -7.88 -5.74 -4.66
CA VAL A 51 -8.99 -6.08 -3.79
C VAL A 51 -10.33 -5.86 -4.51
N SER A 52 -11.40 -6.42 -3.98
CA SER A 52 -12.74 -6.28 -4.58
C SER A 52 -13.18 -4.81 -4.61
N ASP A 53 -14.08 -4.49 -5.57
CA ASP A 53 -14.68 -3.16 -5.63
C ASP A 53 -15.45 -2.81 -4.36
N GLN A 54 -16.12 -3.79 -3.76
CA GLN A 54 -16.85 -3.59 -2.50
C GLN A 54 -15.91 -3.25 -1.35
N GLU A 55 -14.80 -3.96 -1.21
CA GLU A 55 -13.76 -3.67 -0.20
C GLU A 55 -13.15 -2.29 -0.42
N THR A 56 -12.84 -1.97 -1.68
CA THR A 56 -12.32 -0.66 -2.08
C THR A 56 -13.29 0.46 -1.73
N LEU A 57 -14.57 0.30 -2.06
CA LEU A 57 -15.60 1.31 -1.82
C LEU A 57 -15.83 1.54 -0.33
N THR A 58 -15.91 0.46 0.44
CA THR A 58 -16.07 0.51 1.90
C THR A 58 -14.91 1.29 2.53
N TYR A 59 -13.68 0.97 2.14
CA TYR A 59 -12.52 1.69 2.65
C TYR A 59 -12.48 3.14 2.15
N PHE A 60 -12.82 3.42 0.89
CA PHE A 60 -12.86 4.79 0.35
C PHE A 60 -13.76 5.69 1.18
N HIS A 61 -14.98 5.25 1.50
CA HIS A 61 -15.95 6.02 2.27
C HIS A 61 -15.63 6.10 3.77
N SER A 62 -14.81 5.20 4.31
CA SER A 62 -14.31 5.32 5.69
C SER A 62 -13.23 6.39 5.87
N ARG A 63 -12.68 6.90 4.78
CA ARG A 63 -11.65 7.95 4.82
C ARG A 63 -12.25 9.31 5.14
N PRO A 64 -11.50 10.22 5.79
CA PRO A 64 -11.92 11.60 5.94
C PRO A 64 -12.31 12.24 4.59
N ARG A 65 -13.33 13.08 4.57
CA ARG A 65 -13.84 13.73 3.37
C ARG A 65 -12.74 14.40 2.54
N ALA A 66 -11.86 15.16 3.17
CA ALA A 66 -10.71 15.79 2.50
C ALA A 66 -9.80 14.79 1.78
N SER A 67 -9.64 13.58 2.35
CA SER A 67 -8.86 12.51 1.71
C SER A 67 -9.61 11.86 0.54
N GLN A 68 -10.94 11.85 0.56
CA GLN A 68 -11.75 11.38 -0.57
C GLN A 68 -11.63 12.36 -1.75
N ILE A 69 -11.77 13.67 -1.50
CA ILE A 69 -11.57 14.72 -2.50
C ILE A 69 -10.14 14.69 -3.04
N GLY A 70 -9.13 14.59 -2.16
CA GLY A 70 -7.73 14.51 -2.55
C GLY A 70 -7.39 13.37 -3.52
N ALA A 71 -8.17 12.28 -3.50
CA ALA A 71 -8.00 11.19 -4.45
C ALA A 71 -8.46 11.56 -5.89
N TRP A 72 -9.36 12.52 -6.03
CA TRP A 72 -9.77 13.11 -7.31
C TRP A 72 -8.81 14.21 -7.76
N VAL A 73 -8.33 15.03 -6.83
CA VAL A 73 -7.41 16.16 -7.12
C VAL A 73 -6.12 15.67 -7.73
N SER A 74 -5.54 14.59 -7.16
CA SER A 74 -4.18 14.16 -7.46
C SER A 74 -4.13 13.14 -8.60
N GLU A 75 -3.55 13.55 -9.73
CA GLU A 75 -3.02 12.61 -10.74
C GLU A 75 -1.65 12.10 -10.29
N GLN A 76 -1.65 11.22 -9.30
CA GLN A 76 -0.44 10.77 -8.60
C GLN A 76 0.70 10.40 -9.56
N SER A 77 1.91 10.90 -9.28
CA SER A 77 3.15 10.71 -10.06
C SER A 77 3.22 11.45 -11.40
N ARG A 78 2.22 12.24 -11.77
CA ARG A 78 2.29 13.09 -12.95
C ARG A 78 3.01 14.40 -12.66
N VAL A 79 3.73 14.90 -13.64
CA VAL A 79 4.33 16.24 -13.58
C VAL A 79 3.22 17.28 -13.69
N ILE A 80 3.23 18.26 -12.79
CA ILE A 80 2.33 19.41 -12.80
C ILE A 80 3.17 20.70 -12.87
N PRO A 81 2.66 21.79 -13.45
CA PRO A 81 3.44 23.02 -13.61
C PRO A 81 3.73 23.73 -12.27
N ASN A 82 2.78 23.71 -11.35
CA ASN A 82 2.89 24.34 -10.04
C ASN A 82 1.85 23.79 -9.05
N ARG A 83 1.89 24.25 -7.81
CA ARG A 83 0.95 23.85 -6.75
C ARG A 83 -0.46 24.41 -6.95
N GLU A 84 -0.60 25.56 -7.59
CA GLU A 84 -1.87 26.24 -7.81
C GLU A 84 -2.88 25.37 -8.59
N VAL A 85 -2.37 24.49 -9.48
CA VAL A 85 -3.22 23.50 -10.18
C VAL A 85 -3.93 22.58 -9.20
N LEU A 86 -3.27 22.13 -8.14
CA LEU A 86 -3.88 21.27 -7.13
C LEU A 86 -4.87 22.05 -6.26
N GLU A 87 -4.54 23.28 -5.90
CA GLU A 87 -5.37 24.15 -5.07
C GLU A 87 -6.68 24.50 -5.79
N LYS A 88 -6.59 24.89 -7.05
CA LYS A 88 -7.77 25.15 -7.86
C LYS A 88 -8.65 23.90 -8.04
N ARG A 89 -8.06 22.74 -8.36
CA ARG A 89 -8.82 21.49 -8.47
C ARG A 89 -9.49 21.10 -7.15
N LEU A 90 -8.85 21.38 -6.03
CA LEU A 90 -9.41 21.12 -4.71
C LEU A 90 -10.67 21.98 -4.50
N GLU A 91 -10.58 23.30 -4.73
CA GLU A 91 -11.69 24.24 -4.61
C GLU A 91 -12.87 23.84 -5.50
N ASP A 92 -12.60 23.56 -6.78
CA ASP A 92 -13.62 23.15 -7.75
C ASP A 92 -14.35 21.87 -7.29
N LEU A 93 -13.62 20.87 -6.78
CA LEU A 93 -14.21 19.60 -6.34
C LEU A 93 -14.91 19.72 -4.98
N GLU A 94 -14.43 20.56 -4.06
CA GLU A 94 -15.11 20.86 -2.80
C GLU A 94 -16.48 21.51 -3.08
N GLN A 95 -16.53 22.46 -4.01
CA GLN A 95 -17.77 23.10 -4.45
C GLN A 95 -18.69 22.11 -5.17
N GLN A 96 -18.15 21.31 -6.11
CA GLN A 96 -18.92 20.32 -6.86
C GLN A 96 -19.60 19.30 -5.97
N TYR A 97 -18.92 18.80 -4.95
CA TYR A 97 -19.42 17.78 -4.03
C TYR A 97 -19.98 18.33 -2.73
N GLN A 98 -20.19 19.66 -2.63
CA GLN A 98 -20.78 20.26 -1.44
C GLN A 98 -22.08 19.51 -1.08
N ASP A 99 -22.17 19.06 0.19
CA ASP A 99 -23.33 18.32 0.73
C ASP A 99 -23.70 17.01 -0.01
N GLN A 100 -22.80 16.50 -0.84
CA GLN A 100 -23.00 15.26 -1.58
C GLN A 100 -22.00 14.17 -1.15
N THR A 101 -22.37 12.92 -1.38
CA THR A 101 -21.44 11.78 -1.27
C THR A 101 -20.41 11.86 -2.39
N ILE A 102 -19.13 11.76 -2.04
CA ILE A 102 -18.04 11.76 -3.00
C ILE A 102 -17.92 10.35 -3.61
N PRO A 103 -18.10 10.17 -4.92
CA PRO A 103 -17.90 8.87 -5.54
C PRO A 103 -16.41 8.47 -5.51
N ARG A 104 -16.13 7.18 -5.51
CA ARG A 104 -14.75 6.69 -5.64
C ARG A 104 -14.24 6.96 -7.07
N PRO A 105 -13.04 7.55 -7.23
CA PRO A 105 -12.42 7.66 -8.56
C PRO A 105 -12.15 6.28 -9.17
N PRO A 106 -12.39 6.07 -10.48
CA PRO A 106 -12.15 4.77 -11.11
C PRO A 106 -10.68 4.33 -11.08
N HIS A 107 -9.77 5.29 -11.06
CA HIS A 107 -8.33 5.09 -11.01
C HIS A 107 -7.79 4.89 -9.59
N TRP A 108 -8.62 4.86 -8.55
CA TRP A 108 -8.20 4.71 -7.17
C TRP A 108 -8.75 3.42 -6.55
N GLY A 109 -7.89 2.65 -5.88
CA GLY A 109 -8.33 1.43 -5.21
C GLY A 109 -7.23 0.69 -4.47
N GLY A 110 -7.54 -0.52 -4.03
CA GLY A 110 -6.71 -1.33 -3.17
C GLY A 110 -5.96 -2.44 -3.90
N TYR A 111 -4.80 -2.74 -3.37
CA TYR A 111 -4.03 -3.94 -3.64
C TYR A 111 -3.85 -4.74 -2.36
N ARG A 112 -3.91 -6.07 -2.50
CA ARG A 112 -3.54 -7.04 -1.49
C ARG A 112 -2.23 -7.70 -1.89
N VAL A 113 -1.25 -7.69 -1.01
CA VAL A 113 -0.03 -8.50 -1.14
C VAL A 113 -0.31 -9.85 -0.51
N ILE A 114 -0.32 -10.89 -1.32
CA ILE A 114 -0.37 -12.29 -0.88
C ILE A 114 1.08 -12.71 -0.60
N PRO A 115 1.46 -12.94 0.67
CA PRO A 115 2.83 -13.19 1.02
C PRO A 115 3.27 -14.60 0.61
N ALA A 116 4.45 -14.70 0.03
CA ALA A 116 5.17 -15.94 -0.22
C ALA A 116 6.30 -16.15 0.80
N ALA A 117 6.89 -15.04 1.29
CA ALA A 117 7.90 -15.08 2.33
C ALA A 117 7.81 -13.84 3.22
N ILE A 118 8.13 -14.01 4.51
CA ILE A 118 8.20 -12.92 5.48
C ILE A 118 9.48 -13.08 6.28
N GLU A 119 10.38 -12.11 6.21
CA GLU A 119 11.60 -12.07 7.01
C GLU A 119 11.44 -11.08 8.16
N PHE A 120 11.72 -11.54 9.37
CA PHE A 120 11.87 -10.73 10.57
C PHE A 120 13.35 -10.58 10.88
N TRP A 121 13.83 -9.36 10.86
CA TRP A 121 15.21 -9.01 11.13
C TRP A 121 15.31 -8.19 12.41
N GLN A 122 16.30 -8.53 13.29
CA GLN A 122 16.62 -7.78 14.50
C GLN A 122 18.13 -7.47 14.52
N GLY A 123 18.45 -6.18 14.69
CA GLY A 123 19.83 -5.73 14.90
C GLY A 123 20.46 -6.32 16.16
N ARG A 124 21.73 -6.74 16.05
CA ARG A 124 22.53 -7.27 17.15
C ARG A 124 23.96 -6.76 17.02
N PRO A 125 24.73 -6.71 18.15
CA PRO A 125 26.14 -6.37 18.16
C PRO A 125 26.96 -7.29 17.22
N SER A 126 28.10 -6.78 16.76
CA SER A 126 29.06 -7.52 15.93
C SER A 126 28.48 -8.03 14.60
N ARG A 127 27.38 -7.42 14.13
CA ARG A 127 26.64 -7.81 12.91
C ARG A 127 26.02 -9.22 12.96
N LEU A 128 25.95 -9.84 14.12
CA LEU A 128 25.35 -11.17 14.32
C LEU A 128 23.84 -11.04 14.51
N HIS A 129 23.18 -10.50 13.47
CA HIS A 129 21.76 -10.17 13.49
C HIS A 129 20.87 -11.42 13.55
N ASP A 130 19.75 -11.35 14.26
CA ASP A 130 18.73 -12.38 14.17
C ASP A 130 17.93 -12.20 12.88
N ARG A 131 17.78 -13.29 12.13
CA ARG A 131 16.97 -13.33 10.92
C ARG A 131 16.10 -14.58 10.92
N LEU A 132 14.78 -14.40 11.00
CA LEU A 132 13.81 -15.48 10.92
C LEU A 132 13.03 -15.32 9.62
N LEU A 133 13.09 -16.30 8.75
CA LEU A 133 12.37 -16.37 7.49
C LEU A 133 11.20 -17.33 7.64
N TYR A 134 10.01 -16.82 7.36
CA TYR A 134 8.80 -17.59 7.14
C TYR A 134 8.62 -17.74 5.64
N ARG A 135 8.57 -18.97 5.13
CA ARG A 135 8.35 -19.27 3.73
C ARG A 135 7.08 -20.09 3.58
N MET A 136 6.24 -19.73 2.61
CA MET A 136 5.02 -20.48 2.32
C MET A 136 5.36 -21.64 1.39
N GLU A 137 5.20 -22.87 1.88
CA GLU A 137 5.40 -24.09 1.12
C GLU A 137 4.20 -25.02 1.34
N ASN A 138 3.57 -25.47 0.26
CA ASN A 138 2.40 -26.37 0.31
C ASN A 138 1.29 -25.87 1.27
N ASN A 139 0.98 -24.58 1.23
CA ASN A 139 0.01 -23.90 2.11
C ASN A 139 0.34 -23.96 3.62
N THR A 140 1.61 -24.16 3.96
CA THR A 140 2.09 -24.19 5.35
C THR A 140 3.30 -23.28 5.47
N TRP A 141 3.37 -22.51 6.56
CA TRP A 141 4.54 -21.67 6.86
C TRP A 141 5.67 -22.53 7.43
N GLN A 142 6.81 -22.55 6.74
CA GLN A 142 8.08 -23.10 7.23
C GLN A 142 8.88 -21.96 7.85
N ILE A 143 9.49 -22.22 9.00
CA ILE A 143 10.27 -21.20 9.74
C ILE A 143 11.71 -21.62 9.72
N GLU A 144 12.57 -20.76 9.20
CA GLU A 144 14.02 -20.98 9.08
C GLU A 144 14.79 -19.84 9.74
N ARG A 145 15.95 -20.14 10.28
CA ARG A 145 16.90 -19.11 10.72
C ARG A 145 17.95 -18.91 9.65
N LEU A 146 18.10 -17.65 9.20
CA LEU A 146 19.14 -17.28 8.24
C LEU A 146 20.42 -16.81 8.97
N SER A 147 21.56 -17.09 8.36
CA SER A 147 22.81 -16.45 8.77
C SER A 147 22.75 -14.94 8.44
N PRO A 148 23.29 -14.08 9.31
CA PRO A 148 23.33 -12.63 9.08
C PRO A 148 24.27 -12.23 7.94
#